data_bb6197e1bdaa36e6a70e2bd308729b6a
#
_entry.id   bb6197e1bdaa36e6a70e2bd308729b6a
#
_cell.length_a   1.000
_cell.length_b   1.000
_cell.length_c   1.000
_cell.angle_alpha   90.00
_cell.angle_beta   90.00
_cell.angle_gamma   90.00
#
_symmetry.space_group_name_H-M   'P 1'
#
loop_
_entity.id
_entity.type
_entity.pdbx_description
1 polymer ?
#
loop_
_entity_poly.entity_id
_entity_poly.type
_entity_poly.pdbx_seq_one_letter_code
_entity_poly.pdbx_strand_id
1 'polypeptide(L)'
;ASDVYKRQGANSEEYVKDIVKKTSVSSGASSSLFGGTLSITNNLNSKYSYSSQYSFASHDEVFRIKYLRLNADISLLKQNLIHTFLEDLNNYSPEQFIKSYGTHVLCDVSIGGRLNIIYRSIIYKENSTTMKTKIVKSGLNATIPKIIKFNASTDSEITVTESDTKKNENWSLFVQSFGGKAINSTYTASSSVPTIDLGAWQNSITLNNAALVNIGWDKAIPIYELITDPIKKELVKQAMTEYIEKKKMEVLPISIVHQSFNGEDHYYDTSYSPTYGGLGQWKYEHPVFAVYSKQEPQTVPLYRYWNGQDHFYTTDYCPGGIHDWKLECILGYVYQNPHDGAIPLYRAWHNKTYNHFYSTTYSPTYGGEGQWKYECISCYVLPLDN
;
A
#
# COMPACT_ATOMS: atom_id res chain seq x y z
N ALA A 1 -16.28 22.88 14.70
CA ALA A 1 -14.96 23.06 14.12
C ALA A 1 -14.63 21.80 13.31
N SER A 2 -14.07 21.97 12.13
CA SER A 2 -13.51 20.86 11.35
C SER A 2 -12.02 20.74 11.64
N ASP A 3 -11.53 19.51 11.79
CA ASP A 3 -10.11 19.23 11.88
C ASP A 3 -9.63 18.59 10.59
N VAL A 4 -8.43 18.95 10.17
CA VAL A 4 -7.79 18.40 8.97
C VAL A 4 -6.62 17.52 9.40
N TYR A 5 -6.61 16.30 8.89
CA TYR A 5 -5.49 15.37 9.12
C TYR A 5 -4.84 15.03 7.78
N LYS A 6 -3.52 15.25 7.69
CA LYS A 6 -2.71 14.91 6.51
C LYS A 6 -1.69 13.84 6.86
N ARG A 7 -1.58 12.82 6.01
CA ARG A 7 -0.70 11.68 6.20
C ARG A 7 -0.05 11.29 4.88
N GLN A 8 1.16 10.75 4.91
CA GLN A 8 1.89 10.36 3.72
C GLN A 8 2.87 9.22 3.99
N GLY A 9 3.27 8.51 2.93
CA GLY A 9 4.29 7.47 2.97
C GLY A 9 4.77 7.09 1.57
N ALA A 10 6.04 6.78 1.43
CA ALA A 10 6.64 6.33 0.17
C ALA A 10 6.15 4.94 -0.26
N ASN A 11 5.60 4.18 0.67
CA ASN A 11 4.89 2.92 0.45
C ASN A 11 3.79 2.78 1.51
N SER A 12 3.00 1.74 1.40
CA SER A 12 1.88 1.51 2.31
C SER A 12 2.33 1.28 3.76
N GLU A 13 3.48 0.66 4.00
CA GLU A 13 4.02 0.44 5.35
C GLU A 13 4.39 1.77 6.02
N GLU A 14 5.12 2.64 5.33
CA GLU A 14 5.48 3.97 5.84
C GLU A 14 4.24 4.86 6.03
N TYR A 15 3.25 4.76 5.15
CA TYR A 15 1.98 5.46 5.28
C TYR A 15 1.22 5.02 6.55
N VAL A 16 1.16 3.71 6.84
CA VAL A 16 0.55 3.18 8.07
C VAL A 16 1.31 3.66 9.31
N LYS A 17 2.65 3.64 9.28
CA LYS A 17 3.48 4.16 10.38
C LYS A 17 3.20 5.65 10.65
N ASP A 18 3.03 6.46 9.62
CA ASP A 18 2.68 7.88 9.76
C ASP A 18 1.29 8.08 10.38
N ILE A 19 0.30 7.25 10.01
CA ILE A 19 -1.02 7.24 10.64
C ILE A 19 -0.90 6.94 12.14
N VAL A 20 -0.21 5.86 12.49
CA VAL A 20 -0.03 5.41 13.88
C VAL A 20 0.64 6.49 14.72
N LYS A 21 1.72 7.08 14.21
CA LYS A 21 2.46 8.15 14.90
C LYS A 21 1.57 9.38 15.18
N LYS A 22 0.72 9.76 14.25
CA LYS A 22 -0.13 10.97 14.35
C LYS A 22 -1.41 10.76 15.14
N THR A 23 -1.81 9.52 15.41
CA THR A 23 -3.04 9.21 16.16
C THR A 23 -2.81 8.93 17.64
N SER A 24 -1.58 9.10 18.14
CA SER A 24 -1.20 8.92 19.56
C SER A 24 -1.60 7.56 20.15
N VAL A 25 -1.60 6.52 19.33
CA VAL A 25 -1.91 5.15 19.77
C VAL A 25 -0.74 4.64 20.62
N SER A 26 -1.04 4.19 21.83
CA SER A 26 -0.02 3.60 22.72
C SER A 26 0.63 2.37 22.08
N SER A 27 1.91 2.21 22.30
CA SER A 27 2.83 1.30 21.61
C SER A 27 2.46 -0.20 21.59
N GLY A 28 1.49 -0.63 22.37
CA GLY A 28 1.04 -2.03 22.42
C GLY A 28 -0.15 -2.37 21.51
N ALA A 29 -0.88 -1.37 21.01
CA ALA A 29 -2.06 -1.56 20.17
C ALA A 29 -1.83 -1.10 18.71
N SER A 30 -0.63 -0.71 18.40
CA SER A 30 -0.32 0.30 17.39
C SER A 30 -0.54 -0.08 15.93
N SER A 31 0.19 -0.99 15.37
CA SER A 31 0.20 -1.14 13.90
C SER A 31 -0.95 -2.02 13.38
N SER A 32 -1.39 -2.96 14.18
CA SER A 32 -2.38 -3.97 13.83
C SER A 32 -3.83 -3.46 13.92
N LEU A 33 -4.13 -2.55 14.86
CA LEU A 33 -5.45 -1.90 14.93
C LEU A 33 -5.76 -1.04 13.70
N PHE A 34 -4.74 -0.52 13.05
CA PHE A 34 -4.89 0.37 11.88
C PHE A 34 -4.96 -0.34 10.54
N GLY A 35 -4.48 -1.57 10.41
CA GLY A 35 -4.79 -2.41 9.26
C GLY A 35 -6.29 -2.51 9.02
N GLY A 36 -7.07 -2.63 10.10
CA GLY A 36 -8.54 -2.56 10.07
C GLY A 36 -9.10 -1.19 9.64
N THR A 37 -8.42 -0.09 9.95
CA THR A 37 -8.89 1.27 9.63
C THR A 37 -8.60 1.65 8.17
N LEU A 38 -7.57 1.10 7.56
CA LEU A 38 -7.28 1.26 6.13
C LEU A 38 -8.16 0.38 5.25
N SER A 39 -8.64 -0.77 5.77
CA SER A 39 -9.65 -1.60 5.10
C SER A 39 -11.01 -0.90 4.95
N ILE A 40 -11.19 0.25 5.58
CA ILE A 40 -12.37 1.11 5.46
C ILE A 40 -12.50 1.72 4.04
N THR A 41 -11.44 1.77 3.27
CA THR A 41 -11.52 2.18 1.86
C THR A 41 -11.91 0.98 1.01
N ASN A 42 -13.20 0.66 0.93
CA ASN A 42 -13.77 -0.40 0.09
C ASN A 42 -13.35 -0.34 -1.39
N ASN A 43 -12.76 0.76 -1.83
CA ASN A 43 -12.27 0.97 -3.18
C ASN A 43 -10.82 0.49 -3.42
N LEU A 44 -10.09 0.11 -2.35
CA LEU A 44 -8.73 -0.42 -2.42
C LEU A 44 -8.67 -1.94 -2.20
N ASN A 45 -9.75 -2.65 -2.54
CA ASN A 45 -9.91 -4.08 -2.23
C ASN A 45 -9.14 -5.05 -3.14
N SER A 46 -8.32 -4.57 -4.07
CA SER A 46 -7.47 -5.48 -4.85
C SER A 46 -6.28 -5.95 -4.04
N LYS A 47 -5.87 -7.20 -4.23
CA LYS A 47 -4.67 -7.80 -3.62
C LYS A 47 -3.41 -6.92 -3.75
N TYR A 48 -3.34 -6.11 -4.81
CA TYR A 48 -2.19 -5.25 -5.13
C TYR A 48 -2.34 -3.80 -4.66
N SER A 49 -3.49 -3.41 -4.11
CA SER A 49 -3.77 -2.01 -3.72
C SER A 49 -2.80 -1.44 -2.70
N TYR A 50 -2.20 -2.28 -1.89
CA TYR A 50 -1.24 -1.92 -0.85
C TYR A 50 0.16 -2.48 -1.12
N SER A 51 0.50 -2.77 -2.36
CA SER A 51 1.84 -3.20 -2.70
C SER A 51 2.88 -2.10 -2.45
N SER A 52 4.13 -2.49 -2.24
CA SER A 52 5.24 -1.56 -1.97
C SER A 52 5.58 -0.64 -3.14
N GLN A 53 5.04 -0.90 -4.34
CA GLN A 53 5.20 -0.04 -5.52
C GLN A 53 4.48 1.30 -5.41
N TYR A 54 3.39 1.39 -4.60
CA TYR A 54 2.60 2.61 -4.46
C TYR A 54 3.10 3.49 -3.33
N SER A 55 3.13 4.79 -3.61
CA SER A 55 3.24 5.85 -2.62
C SER A 55 1.85 6.43 -2.30
N PHE A 56 1.64 6.84 -1.06
CA PHE A 56 0.34 7.28 -0.56
C PHE A 56 0.43 8.65 0.10
N ALA A 57 -0.59 9.47 -0.12
CA ALA A 57 -0.87 10.65 0.67
C ALA A 57 -2.37 10.74 0.93
N SER A 58 -2.77 11.25 2.09
CA SER A 58 -4.18 11.44 2.40
C SER A 58 -4.47 12.79 3.04
N HIS A 59 -5.71 13.19 2.88
CA HIS A 59 -6.30 14.36 3.49
C HIS A 59 -7.67 13.97 4.05
N ASP A 60 -7.86 14.11 5.34
CA ASP A 60 -9.11 13.82 6.02
C ASP A 60 -9.73 15.12 6.55
N GLU A 61 -10.98 15.38 6.19
CA GLU A 61 -11.81 16.42 6.82
C GLU A 61 -12.71 15.75 7.86
N VAL A 62 -12.59 16.19 9.12
CA VAL A 62 -13.40 15.64 10.22
C VAL A 62 -14.27 16.73 10.82
N PHE A 63 -15.57 16.54 10.73
CA PHE A 63 -16.57 17.43 11.32
C PHE A 63 -17.26 16.71 12.48
N ARG A 64 -17.03 17.19 13.71
CA ARG A 64 -17.56 16.59 14.93
C ARG A 64 -18.84 17.30 15.36
N ILE A 65 -19.88 16.53 15.65
CA ILE A 65 -21.16 17.06 16.18
C ILE A 65 -21.40 16.68 17.64
N LYS A 66 -20.79 15.58 18.11
CA LYS A 66 -20.93 15.15 19.50
C LYS A 66 -19.70 14.37 19.99
N TYR A 67 -19.35 14.62 21.25
CA TYR A 67 -18.35 13.84 22.00
C TYR A 67 -19.09 12.93 22.96
N LEU A 68 -18.66 11.66 23.03
CA LEU A 68 -19.14 10.67 23.95
C LEU A 68 -17.97 10.18 24.80
N ARG A 69 -18.08 10.36 26.11
CA ARG A 69 -17.05 9.95 27.05
C ARG A 69 -17.62 9.05 28.11
N LEU A 70 -16.98 7.91 28.32
CA LEU A 70 -17.22 7.01 29.43
C LEU A 70 -16.21 7.35 30.53
N ASN A 71 -16.65 8.04 31.58
CA ASN A 71 -15.81 8.41 32.71
C ASN A 71 -15.90 7.33 33.79
N ALA A 72 -15.32 6.17 33.50
CA ALA A 72 -15.29 5.02 34.41
C ALA A 72 -13.91 4.38 34.39
N ASP A 73 -13.40 4.01 35.57
CA ASP A 73 -12.24 3.15 35.69
C ASP A 73 -12.59 1.67 35.48
N ILE A 74 -11.55 0.83 35.37
CA ILE A 74 -11.71 -0.61 35.15
C ILE A 74 -12.52 -1.28 36.29
N SER A 75 -12.35 -0.82 37.53
CA SER A 75 -13.04 -1.38 38.68
C SER A 75 -14.56 -1.14 38.60
N LEU A 76 -14.96 0.08 38.26
CA LEU A 76 -16.33 0.45 38.07
C LEU A 76 -16.97 -0.30 36.88
N LEU A 77 -16.24 -0.46 35.80
CA LEU A 77 -16.71 -1.22 34.64
C LEU A 77 -16.95 -2.69 35.00
N LYS A 78 -16.03 -3.33 35.73
CA LYS A 78 -16.20 -4.72 36.18
C LYS A 78 -17.44 -4.94 37.05
N GLN A 79 -17.79 -3.96 37.87
CA GLN A 79 -18.97 -4.03 38.74
C GLN A 79 -20.30 -3.90 37.96
N ASN A 80 -20.25 -3.34 36.76
CA ASN A 80 -21.42 -3.07 35.93
C ASN A 80 -21.49 -3.93 34.67
N LEU A 81 -20.74 -5.04 34.62
CA LEU A 81 -20.86 -5.99 33.52
C LEU A 81 -22.24 -6.65 33.51
N ILE A 82 -22.87 -6.68 32.36
CA ILE A 82 -24.15 -7.35 32.18
C ILE A 82 -24.00 -8.88 32.29
N HIS A 83 -25.03 -9.54 32.72
CA HIS A 83 -25.04 -11.00 32.92
C HIS A 83 -24.66 -11.77 31.66
N THR A 84 -25.19 -11.38 30.52
CA THR A 84 -24.84 -11.97 29.21
C THR A 84 -23.38 -11.94 28.91
N PHE A 85 -22.64 -10.85 29.23
CA PHE A 85 -21.19 -10.79 29.04
C PHE A 85 -20.46 -11.88 29.84
N LEU A 86 -20.90 -12.10 31.10
CA LEU A 86 -20.30 -13.10 31.97
C LEU A 86 -20.69 -14.54 31.55
N GLU A 87 -21.89 -14.76 31.05
CA GLU A 87 -22.32 -16.03 30.49
C GLU A 87 -21.54 -16.36 29.22
N ASP A 88 -21.44 -15.42 28.30
CA ASP A 88 -20.71 -15.59 27.04
C ASP A 88 -19.21 -15.82 27.27
N LEU A 89 -18.62 -15.17 28.29
CA LEU A 89 -17.22 -15.42 28.70
C LEU A 89 -17.03 -16.89 29.18
N ASN A 90 -18.09 -17.54 29.68
CA ASN A 90 -18.03 -18.93 30.09
C ASN A 90 -18.33 -19.91 28.96
N ASN A 91 -19.19 -19.53 28.02
CA ASN A 91 -19.75 -20.41 27.01
C ASN A 91 -19.05 -20.32 25.64
N TYR A 92 -18.47 -19.17 25.33
CA TYR A 92 -17.79 -18.96 24.05
C TYR A 92 -16.32 -19.37 24.11
N SER A 93 -15.79 -19.78 22.97
CA SER A 93 -14.33 -19.80 22.81
C SER A 93 -13.79 -18.38 22.90
N PRO A 94 -12.51 -18.18 23.32
CA PRO A 94 -11.90 -16.85 23.38
C PRO A 94 -11.95 -16.10 22.03
N GLU A 95 -11.80 -16.80 20.91
CA GLU A 95 -11.92 -16.22 19.58
C GLU A 95 -13.34 -15.75 19.26
N GLN A 96 -14.34 -16.56 19.61
CA GLN A 96 -15.75 -16.21 19.42
C GLN A 96 -16.14 -15.03 20.31
N PHE A 97 -15.63 -14.98 21.53
CA PHE A 97 -15.83 -13.87 22.45
C PHE A 97 -15.29 -12.55 21.86
N ILE A 98 -14.06 -12.54 21.31
CA ILE A 98 -13.50 -11.37 20.64
C ILE A 98 -14.30 -10.96 19.41
N LYS A 99 -14.83 -11.91 18.63
CA LYS A 99 -15.70 -11.59 17.48
C LYS A 99 -17.01 -10.93 17.91
N SER A 100 -17.56 -11.31 19.06
CA SER A 100 -18.84 -10.80 19.56
C SER A 100 -18.71 -9.45 20.27
N TYR A 101 -17.68 -9.26 21.08
CA TYR A 101 -17.51 -8.08 21.94
C TYR A 101 -16.47 -7.10 21.45
N GLY A 102 -15.65 -7.47 20.45
CA GLY A 102 -14.55 -6.65 19.96
C GLY A 102 -13.31 -6.74 20.85
N THR A 103 -12.34 -5.87 20.57
CA THR A 103 -11.00 -5.89 21.19
C THR A 103 -10.85 -4.88 22.33
N HIS A 104 -11.59 -3.77 22.30
CA HIS A 104 -11.45 -2.66 23.26
C HIS A 104 -12.80 -2.04 23.60
N VAL A 105 -12.90 -1.55 24.83
CA VAL A 105 -13.94 -0.60 25.25
C VAL A 105 -13.48 0.81 24.86
N LEU A 106 -14.27 1.49 24.06
CA LEU A 106 -13.98 2.85 23.59
C LEU A 106 -14.53 3.87 24.60
N CYS A 107 -13.65 4.47 25.40
CA CYS A 107 -14.05 5.38 26.47
C CYS A 107 -14.11 6.86 26.07
N ASP A 108 -13.49 7.23 24.95
CA ASP A 108 -13.53 8.60 24.41
C ASP A 108 -13.68 8.53 22.89
N VAL A 109 -14.85 8.95 22.39
CA VAL A 109 -15.14 8.91 20.97
C VAL A 109 -15.83 10.18 20.52
N SER A 110 -15.68 10.52 19.23
CA SER A 110 -16.44 11.59 18.59
C SER A 110 -17.26 11.02 17.44
N ILE A 111 -18.49 11.49 17.31
CA ILE A 111 -19.35 11.21 16.16
C ILE A 111 -19.61 12.45 15.34
N GLY A 112 -19.84 12.25 14.04
CA GLY A 112 -20.04 13.33 13.08
C GLY A 112 -19.90 12.84 11.65
N GLY A 113 -19.16 13.61 10.84
CA GLY A 113 -18.80 13.23 9.49
C GLY A 113 -17.28 13.22 9.29
N ARG A 114 -16.79 12.30 8.48
CA ARG A 114 -15.40 12.25 8.01
C ARG A 114 -15.40 12.09 6.50
N LEU A 115 -14.72 12.99 5.81
CA LEU A 115 -14.42 12.85 4.40
C LEU A 115 -12.95 12.41 4.28
N ASN A 116 -12.75 11.19 3.85
CA ASN A 116 -11.44 10.59 3.66
C ASN A 116 -11.05 10.68 2.19
N ILE A 117 -9.87 11.24 1.91
CA ILE A 117 -9.32 11.41 0.58
C ILE A 117 -7.95 10.77 0.56
N ILE A 118 -7.78 9.70 -0.23
CA ILE A 118 -6.52 9.00 -0.38
C ILE A 118 -6.04 9.15 -1.82
N TYR A 119 -4.85 9.68 -1.97
CA TYR A 119 -4.12 9.75 -3.22
C TYR A 119 -3.07 8.64 -3.25
N ARG A 120 -3.09 7.83 -4.29
CA ARG A 120 -2.15 6.75 -4.54
C ARG A 120 -1.44 7.02 -5.86
N SER A 121 -0.14 6.85 -5.92
CA SER A 121 0.65 7.07 -7.13
C SER A 121 1.82 6.11 -7.22
N ILE A 122 2.21 5.76 -8.43
CA ILE A 122 3.47 5.07 -8.71
C ILE A 122 4.50 6.13 -9.11
N ILE A 123 5.67 6.06 -8.48
CA ILE A 123 6.76 7.01 -8.73
C ILE A 123 7.96 6.21 -9.24
N TYR A 124 8.02 5.98 -10.56
CA TYR A 124 9.05 5.14 -11.18
C TYR A 124 10.44 5.75 -11.15
N LYS A 125 10.56 7.06 -11.36
CA LYS A 125 11.83 7.76 -11.59
C LYS A 125 12.40 8.39 -10.32
N GLU A 126 12.29 7.65 -9.20
CA GLU A 126 12.82 8.08 -7.90
C GLU A 126 13.07 6.86 -7.01
N ASN A 127 14.24 6.79 -6.39
CA ASN A 127 14.61 5.72 -5.47
C ASN A 127 14.49 6.15 -4.00
N SER A 128 14.66 7.46 -3.73
CA SER A 128 14.65 7.98 -2.36
C SER A 128 13.26 7.94 -1.73
N THR A 129 13.11 7.21 -0.64
CA THR A 129 11.87 7.16 0.16
C THR A 129 11.41 8.55 0.60
N THR A 130 12.35 9.41 1.02
CA THR A 130 12.04 10.79 1.42
C THR A 130 11.49 11.59 0.24
N MET A 131 12.11 11.48 -0.93
CA MET A 131 11.64 12.19 -2.12
C MET A 131 10.30 11.64 -2.62
N LYS A 132 10.09 10.32 -2.66
CA LYS A 132 8.78 9.71 -2.99
C LYS A 132 7.68 10.23 -2.09
N THR A 133 7.92 10.35 -0.78
CA THR A 133 6.97 10.92 0.18
C THR A 133 6.60 12.37 -0.16
N LYS A 134 7.58 13.20 -0.53
CA LYS A 134 7.34 14.59 -0.93
C LYS A 134 6.58 14.68 -2.26
N ILE A 135 6.95 13.86 -3.24
CA ILE A 135 6.34 13.82 -4.57
C ILE A 135 4.87 13.41 -4.48
N VAL A 136 4.53 12.36 -3.74
CA VAL A 136 3.13 11.92 -3.59
C VAL A 136 2.28 12.97 -2.86
N LYS A 137 2.84 13.63 -1.85
CA LYS A 137 2.17 14.75 -1.15
C LYS A 137 1.92 15.92 -2.10
N SER A 138 2.88 16.27 -2.97
CA SER A 138 2.69 17.33 -3.96
C SER A 138 1.62 16.98 -5.00
N GLY A 139 1.53 15.71 -5.42
CA GLY A 139 0.48 15.21 -6.31
C GLY A 139 -0.91 15.36 -5.69
N LEU A 140 -1.08 14.96 -4.43
CA LEU A 140 -2.31 15.17 -3.68
C LEU A 140 -2.68 16.65 -3.62
N ASN A 141 -1.75 17.53 -3.20
CA ASN A 141 -2.00 18.96 -3.06
C ASN A 141 -2.36 19.65 -4.38
N ALA A 142 -1.81 19.20 -5.51
CA ALA A 142 -2.15 19.69 -6.84
C ALA A 142 -3.53 19.20 -7.34
N THR A 143 -4.01 18.08 -6.80
CA THR A 143 -5.25 17.41 -7.24
C THR A 143 -6.46 17.83 -6.41
N ILE A 144 -6.32 17.96 -5.09
CA ILE A 144 -7.42 18.30 -4.18
C ILE A 144 -8.20 19.56 -4.60
N PRO A 145 -7.56 20.71 -4.92
CA PRO A 145 -8.30 21.93 -5.27
C PRO A 145 -9.18 21.80 -6.51
N LYS A 146 -8.88 20.85 -7.39
CA LYS A 146 -9.69 20.56 -8.58
C LYS A 146 -10.96 19.79 -8.27
N ILE A 147 -10.97 19.05 -7.14
CA ILE A 147 -12.02 18.11 -6.76
C ILE A 147 -12.90 18.68 -5.65
N ILE A 148 -12.31 19.41 -4.71
CA ILE A 148 -13.00 19.93 -3.54
C ILE A 148 -12.92 21.47 -3.56
N LYS A 149 -14.08 22.12 -3.48
CA LYS A 149 -14.13 23.55 -3.23
C LYS A 149 -13.83 23.81 -1.75
N PHE A 150 -12.63 24.30 -1.50
CA PHE A 150 -12.22 24.78 -0.18
C PHE A 150 -12.34 26.28 -0.07
N ASN A 151 -12.75 26.73 1.13
CA ASN A 151 -12.48 28.09 1.60
C ASN A 151 -11.20 28.12 2.47
N ALA A 152 -10.14 27.39 2.09
CA ALA A 152 -9.03 27.14 3.00
C ALA A 152 -7.65 27.45 2.41
N SER A 153 -6.78 27.90 3.30
CA SER A 153 -5.35 28.15 3.12
C SER A 153 -4.61 26.90 2.61
N THR A 154 -3.93 27.05 1.49
CA THR A 154 -2.95 26.08 0.98
C THR A 154 -1.74 26.04 1.90
N ASP A 155 -1.38 24.84 2.37
CA ASP A 155 -0.10 24.59 3.04
C ASP A 155 1.05 24.86 2.08
N SER A 156 1.81 25.92 2.36
CA SER A 156 2.91 26.42 1.52
C SER A 156 4.29 25.80 1.81
N GLU A 157 4.36 24.70 2.57
CA GLU A 157 5.62 24.16 3.07
C GLU A 157 6.34 23.13 2.17
N ILE A 158 5.89 22.90 0.94
CA ILE A 158 6.52 21.86 0.12
C ILE A 158 7.36 22.49 -0.99
N THR A 159 8.66 22.54 -0.79
CA THR A 159 9.66 22.80 -1.83
C THR A 159 9.86 21.56 -2.72
N VAL A 160 8.89 21.28 -3.57
CA VAL A 160 9.01 20.26 -4.64
C VAL A 160 8.84 20.98 -5.96
N THR A 161 9.70 20.68 -6.91
CA THR A 161 9.64 21.33 -8.23
C THR A 161 8.42 20.85 -9.01
N GLU A 162 7.97 21.62 -9.99
CA GLU A 162 6.91 21.16 -10.91
C GLU A 162 7.31 19.87 -11.65
N SER A 163 8.60 19.73 -11.98
CA SER A 163 9.16 18.51 -12.57
C SER A 163 9.01 17.31 -11.64
N ASP A 164 9.22 17.48 -10.33
CA ASP A 164 9.05 16.39 -9.36
C ASP A 164 7.57 16.02 -9.19
N THR A 165 6.67 17.00 -9.19
CA THR A 165 5.22 16.73 -9.12
C THR A 165 4.75 15.90 -10.32
N LYS A 166 5.32 16.12 -11.51
CA LYS A 166 5.02 15.34 -12.72
C LYS A 166 5.52 13.89 -12.68
N LYS A 167 6.36 13.51 -11.71
CA LYS A 167 6.77 12.10 -11.49
C LYS A 167 5.65 11.24 -10.90
N ASN A 168 4.50 11.81 -10.50
CA ASN A 168 3.31 11.05 -10.11
C ASN A 168 2.68 10.41 -11.37
N GLU A 169 3.03 9.17 -11.62
CA GLU A 169 2.48 8.38 -12.74
C GLU A 169 1.39 7.43 -12.21
N ASN A 170 0.43 7.07 -13.05
CA ASN A 170 -0.67 6.14 -12.71
C ASN A 170 -1.31 6.42 -11.35
N TRP A 171 -1.64 7.69 -11.12
CA TRP A 171 -2.27 8.08 -9.87
C TRP A 171 -3.78 7.82 -9.84
N SER A 172 -4.26 7.49 -8.66
CA SER A 172 -5.69 7.39 -8.35
C SER A 172 -6.00 8.15 -7.08
N LEU A 173 -7.15 8.79 -7.05
CA LEU A 173 -7.67 9.50 -5.88
C LEU A 173 -8.99 8.84 -5.47
N PHE A 174 -9.06 8.38 -4.24
CA PHE A 174 -10.23 7.76 -3.63
C PHE A 174 -10.85 8.75 -2.64
N VAL A 175 -12.14 9.01 -2.78
CA VAL A 175 -12.90 9.89 -1.89
C VAL A 175 -14.06 9.12 -1.31
N GLN A 176 -14.12 9.06 0.02
CA GLN A 176 -15.17 8.38 0.75
C GLN A 176 -15.62 9.21 1.94
N SER A 177 -16.94 9.35 2.12
CA SER A 177 -17.52 9.95 3.31
C SER A 177 -18.04 8.91 4.29
N PHE A 178 -17.91 9.23 5.57
CA PHE A 178 -18.54 8.54 6.70
C PHE A 178 -19.40 9.59 7.42
N GLY A 179 -20.67 9.29 7.58
CA GLY A 179 -21.65 10.27 8.05
C GLY A 179 -22.01 11.33 7.00
N GLY A 180 -23.16 11.93 7.15
CA GLY A 180 -23.75 12.86 6.18
C GLY A 180 -24.17 12.18 4.87
N LYS A 181 -24.26 12.99 3.80
CA LYS A 181 -24.55 12.48 2.46
C LYS A 181 -23.43 11.59 1.97
N ALA A 182 -23.78 10.40 1.48
CA ALA A 182 -22.80 9.42 1.00
C ALA A 182 -22.02 9.95 -0.23
N ILE A 183 -20.69 9.90 -0.14
CA ILE A 183 -19.75 10.17 -1.23
C ILE A 183 -18.83 8.96 -1.31
N ASN A 184 -18.77 8.34 -2.49
CA ASN A 184 -17.85 7.24 -2.76
C ASN A 184 -17.45 7.32 -4.23
N SER A 185 -16.23 7.81 -4.50
CA SER A 185 -15.78 8.11 -5.85
C SER A 185 -14.29 7.82 -6.00
N THR A 186 -13.92 7.38 -7.19
CA THR A 186 -12.52 7.19 -7.60
C THR A 186 -12.24 8.06 -8.81
N TYR A 187 -11.12 8.75 -8.77
CA TYR A 187 -10.65 9.63 -9.84
C TYR A 187 -9.25 9.19 -10.29
N THR A 188 -8.98 9.34 -11.57
CA THR A 188 -7.69 9.09 -12.19
C THR A 188 -7.29 10.30 -13.05
N ALA A 189 -6.11 10.29 -13.63
CA ALA A 189 -5.65 11.35 -14.53
C ALA A 189 -6.59 11.60 -15.72
N SER A 190 -7.32 10.58 -16.17
CA SER A 190 -8.28 10.63 -17.29
C SER A 190 -9.72 10.92 -16.89
N SER A 191 -10.02 10.98 -15.58
CA SER A 191 -11.39 11.19 -15.10
C SER A 191 -11.85 12.63 -15.28
N SER A 192 -13.08 12.84 -15.76
CA SER A 192 -13.80 14.09 -15.60
C SER A 192 -14.28 14.18 -14.14
N VAL A 193 -13.85 15.22 -13.42
CA VAL A 193 -14.00 15.30 -11.97
C VAL A 193 -15.19 16.17 -11.59
N PRO A 194 -16.30 15.63 -11.03
CA PRO A 194 -17.31 16.47 -10.38
C PRO A 194 -16.74 17.08 -9.10
N THR A 195 -17.00 18.36 -8.91
CA THR A 195 -16.56 19.07 -7.71
C THR A 195 -17.41 18.69 -6.50
N ILE A 196 -16.77 18.35 -5.39
CA ILE A 196 -17.43 18.08 -4.11
C ILE A 196 -17.60 19.41 -3.37
N ASP A 197 -18.83 19.77 -3.05
CA ASP A 197 -19.14 20.88 -2.16
C ASP A 197 -19.02 20.42 -0.70
N LEU A 198 -17.91 20.79 -0.07
CA LEU A 198 -17.62 20.41 1.33
C LEU A 198 -18.64 21.03 2.30
N GLY A 199 -19.10 22.26 2.05
CA GLY A 199 -20.08 22.92 2.90
C GLY A 199 -21.44 22.22 2.83
N ALA A 200 -21.90 21.87 1.64
CA ALA A 200 -23.13 21.10 1.46
C ALA A 200 -23.05 19.72 2.12
N TRP A 201 -21.90 19.04 2.03
CA TRP A 201 -21.68 17.78 2.73
C TRP A 201 -21.71 17.95 4.25
N GLN A 202 -20.99 18.92 4.82
CA GLN A 202 -20.98 19.21 6.26
C GLN A 202 -22.39 19.50 6.79
N ASN A 203 -23.18 20.31 6.05
CA ASN A 203 -24.57 20.63 6.41
C ASN A 203 -25.52 19.42 6.36
N SER A 204 -25.13 18.36 5.66
CA SER A 204 -25.92 17.11 5.60
C SER A 204 -25.71 16.20 6.82
N ILE A 205 -24.73 16.49 7.70
CA ILE A 205 -24.40 15.67 8.86
C ILE A 205 -25.35 15.99 10.00
N THR A 206 -26.06 14.96 10.45
CA THR A 206 -27.03 15.02 11.55
C THR A 206 -26.74 13.90 12.56
N LEU A 207 -27.36 13.92 13.73
CA LEU A 207 -27.23 12.85 14.72
C LEU A 207 -27.68 11.48 14.17
N ASN A 208 -28.67 11.47 13.27
CA ASN A 208 -29.24 10.23 12.71
C ASN A 208 -28.33 9.55 11.66
N ASN A 209 -27.45 10.32 11.02
CA ASN A 209 -26.54 9.81 10.01
C ASN A 209 -25.06 10.03 10.37
N ALA A 210 -24.79 10.39 11.63
CA ALA A 210 -23.43 10.57 12.12
C ALA A 210 -22.70 9.22 12.18
N ALA A 211 -21.42 9.23 11.82
CA ALA A 211 -20.51 8.11 11.97
C ALA A 211 -19.53 8.34 13.13
N LEU A 212 -18.89 7.27 13.58
CA LEU A 212 -17.71 7.33 14.44
C LEU A 212 -16.55 7.94 13.66
N VAL A 213 -16.07 9.11 14.09
CA VAL A 213 -15.06 9.86 13.32
C VAL A 213 -13.73 10.03 14.04
N ASN A 214 -13.69 9.84 15.35
CA ASN A 214 -12.46 9.84 16.12
C ASN A 214 -12.57 8.96 17.36
N ILE A 215 -11.46 8.35 17.75
CA ILE A 215 -11.29 7.50 18.94
C ILE A 215 -10.10 8.02 19.73
N GLY A 216 -10.30 8.31 21.02
CA GLY A 216 -9.23 8.57 21.99
C GLY A 216 -8.60 7.26 22.42
N TRP A 217 -7.64 6.77 21.65
CA TRP A 217 -6.99 5.48 21.87
C TRP A 217 -6.20 5.39 23.16
N ASP A 218 -5.71 6.50 23.66
CA ASP A 218 -5.04 6.63 24.96
C ASP A 218 -5.93 6.26 26.13
N LYS A 219 -7.25 6.29 25.93
CA LYS A 219 -8.27 5.93 26.93
C LYS A 219 -9.01 4.63 26.65
N ALA A 220 -8.71 3.99 25.52
CA ALA A 220 -9.34 2.71 25.18
C ALA A 220 -8.84 1.60 26.12
N ILE A 221 -9.75 0.80 26.63
CA ILE A 221 -9.47 -0.29 27.58
C ILE A 221 -9.53 -1.63 26.82
N PRO A 222 -8.45 -2.42 26.80
CA PRO A 222 -8.48 -3.76 26.24
C PRO A 222 -9.56 -4.62 26.91
N ILE A 223 -10.37 -5.34 26.12
CA ILE A 223 -11.53 -6.10 26.63
C ILE A 223 -11.13 -7.10 27.72
N TYR A 224 -9.94 -7.72 27.63
CA TYR A 224 -9.46 -8.69 28.61
C TYR A 224 -9.22 -8.06 30.00
N GLU A 225 -9.06 -6.74 30.09
CA GLU A 225 -8.91 -6.06 31.40
C GLU A 225 -10.20 -6.10 32.23
N LEU A 226 -11.34 -6.34 31.61
CA LEU A 226 -12.63 -6.51 32.30
C LEU A 226 -12.78 -7.90 32.90
N ILE A 227 -11.92 -8.85 32.59
CA ILE A 227 -12.02 -10.25 33.04
C ILE A 227 -11.26 -10.38 34.37
N THR A 228 -11.95 -10.97 35.37
CA THR A 228 -11.39 -11.19 36.71
C THR A 228 -10.66 -12.52 36.84
N ASP A 229 -11.14 -13.57 36.16
CA ASP A 229 -10.49 -14.88 36.13
C ASP A 229 -9.13 -14.77 35.38
N PRO A 230 -8.00 -15.06 36.02
CA PRO A 230 -6.68 -14.87 35.40
C PRO A 230 -6.42 -15.80 34.22
N ILE A 231 -6.98 -17.01 34.23
CA ILE A 231 -6.80 -17.98 33.12
C ILE A 231 -7.57 -17.49 31.90
N LYS A 232 -8.84 -17.14 32.08
CA LYS A 232 -9.69 -16.62 31.00
C LYS A 232 -9.16 -15.29 30.45
N LYS A 233 -8.68 -14.42 31.33
CA LYS A 233 -8.04 -13.16 30.96
C LYS A 233 -6.88 -13.38 29.97
N GLU A 234 -5.99 -14.33 30.27
CA GLU A 234 -4.84 -14.61 29.40
C GLU A 234 -5.27 -15.26 28.08
N LEU A 235 -6.23 -16.19 28.10
CA LEU A 235 -6.77 -16.80 26.88
C LEU A 235 -7.44 -15.75 25.96
N VAL A 236 -8.25 -14.85 26.51
CA VAL A 236 -8.88 -13.78 25.73
C VAL A 236 -7.85 -12.77 25.21
N LYS A 237 -6.82 -12.45 26.00
CA LYS A 237 -5.70 -11.59 25.57
C LYS A 237 -4.96 -12.21 24.39
N GLN A 238 -4.65 -13.51 24.44
CA GLN A 238 -4.03 -14.23 23.34
C GLN A 238 -4.93 -14.21 22.09
N ALA A 239 -6.21 -14.55 22.22
CA ALA A 239 -7.18 -14.54 21.13
C ALA A 239 -7.32 -13.14 20.51
N MET A 240 -7.31 -12.09 21.34
CA MET A 240 -7.31 -10.70 20.87
C MET A 240 -6.07 -10.38 20.04
N THR A 241 -4.88 -10.77 20.50
CA THR A 241 -3.62 -10.55 19.77
C THR A 241 -3.64 -11.27 18.42
N GLU A 242 -4.06 -12.54 18.40
CA GLU A 242 -4.20 -13.32 17.16
C GLU A 242 -5.24 -12.72 16.21
N TYR A 243 -6.38 -12.26 16.72
CA TYR A 243 -7.41 -11.60 15.93
C TYR A 243 -6.88 -10.32 15.26
N ILE A 244 -6.15 -9.51 16.02
CA ILE A 244 -5.54 -8.27 15.52
C ILE A 244 -4.48 -8.59 14.44
N GLU A 245 -3.59 -9.56 14.67
CA GLU A 245 -2.58 -9.97 13.70
C GLU A 245 -3.21 -10.50 12.39
N LYS A 246 -4.27 -11.32 12.48
CA LYS A 246 -5.03 -11.80 11.31
C LYS A 246 -5.71 -10.69 10.51
N LYS A 247 -5.95 -9.52 11.13
CA LYS A 247 -6.54 -8.33 10.47
C LYS A 247 -5.50 -7.32 10.01
N LYS A 248 -4.23 -7.59 10.26
CA LYS A 248 -3.13 -6.75 9.81
C LYS A 248 -3.12 -6.67 8.29
N MET A 249 -2.89 -5.48 7.78
CA MET A 249 -2.72 -5.29 6.34
C MET A 249 -1.41 -5.95 5.89
N GLU A 250 -1.52 -6.90 4.98
CA GLU A 250 -0.36 -7.46 4.30
C GLU A 250 0.07 -6.52 3.18
N VAL A 251 1.31 -6.06 3.26
CA VAL A 251 1.95 -5.30 2.18
C VAL A 251 2.69 -6.27 1.29
N LEU A 252 2.25 -6.40 0.05
CA LEU A 252 2.97 -7.22 -0.93
C LEU A 252 4.31 -6.55 -1.27
N PRO A 253 5.43 -7.25 -1.06
CA PRO A 253 6.77 -6.71 -1.27
C PRO A 253 7.13 -6.73 -2.78
N ILE A 254 6.54 -5.81 -3.55
CA ILE A 254 6.67 -5.74 -5.01
C ILE A 254 7.69 -4.66 -5.38
N SER A 255 8.60 -5.00 -6.28
CA SER A 255 9.56 -4.10 -6.93
C SER A 255 9.31 -4.05 -8.43
N ILE A 256 9.30 -2.84 -8.97
CA ILE A 256 9.18 -2.62 -10.42
C ILE A 256 10.55 -2.84 -11.05
N VAL A 257 10.55 -3.51 -12.19
CA VAL A 257 11.75 -3.75 -13.00
C VAL A 257 11.79 -2.74 -14.13
N HIS A 258 12.89 -2.02 -14.22
CA HIS A 258 13.20 -1.01 -15.22
C HIS A 258 14.08 -1.61 -16.32
N GLN A 259 13.77 -1.28 -17.56
CA GLN A 259 14.57 -1.64 -18.73
C GLN A 259 15.45 -0.49 -19.16
N SER A 260 16.69 -0.80 -19.52
CA SER A 260 17.66 0.14 -20.10
C SER A 260 18.38 -0.56 -21.25
N PHE A 261 18.83 0.22 -22.24
CA PHE A 261 19.47 -0.25 -23.46
C PHE A 261 20.75 0.52 -23.78
N ASN A 262 21.82 -0.14 -24.19
CA ASN A 262 23.09 0.50 -24.55
C ASN A 262 23.39 0.54 -26.07
N GLY A 263 22.43 0.08 -26.87
CA GLY A 263 22.59 -0.07 -28.34
C GLY A 263 22.79 -1.53 -28.77
N GLU A 264 23.19 -2.41 -27.85
CA GLU A 264 23.41 -3.83 -28.10
C GLU A 264 22.67 -4.70 -27.08
N ASP A 265 22.88 -4.45 -25.78
CA ASP A 265 22.35 -5.25 -24.68
C ASP A 265 21.26 -4.53 -23.90
N HIS A 266 20.29 -5.29 -23.38
CA HIS A 266 19.24 -4.82 -22.48
C HIS A 266 19.56 -5.18 -21.02
N TYR A 267 19.52 -4.15 -20.16
CA TYR A 267 19.74 -4.27 -18.73
C TYR A 267 18.44 -4.07 -17.95
N TYR A 268 18.15 -4.97 -17.05
CA TYR A 268 16.95 -4.95 -16.20
C TYR A 268 17.35 -4.85 -14.73
N ASP A 269 16.79 -3.86 -14.02
CA ASP A 269 17.08 -3.64 -12.60
C ASP A 269 15.83 -3.13 -11.85
N THR A 270 15.78 -3.38 -10.55
CA THR A 270 14.70 -2.89 -9.68
C THR A 270 14.94 -1.46 -9.18
N SER A 271 16.12 -0.91 -9.37
CA SER A 271 16.43 0.48 -9.07
C SER A 271 16.33 1.33 -10.32
N TYR A 272 15.76 2.52 -10.22
CA TYR A 272 15.76 3.48 -11.31
C TYR A 272 17.13 4.17 -11.44
N SER A 273 17.64 4.25 -12.66
CA SER A 273 18.72 5.15 -13.02
C SER A 273 18.49 5.67 -14.44
N PRO A 274 18.74 6.96 -14.74
CA PRO A 274 18.68 7.45 -16.13
C PRO A 274 19.76 6.82 -17.01
N THR A 275 20.87 6.40 -16.40
CA THR A 275 21.97 5.65 -17.06
C THR A 275 22.60 4.70 -16.06
N TYR A 276 22.72 3.41 -16.42
CA TYR A 276 23.51 2.45 -15.65
C TYR A 276 24.92 2.37 -16.21
N GLY A 277 25.91 2.13 -15.34
CA GLY A 277 27.32 2.04 -15.73
C GLY A 277 27.95 3.38 -16.12
N GLY A 278 27.28 4.52 -15.88
CA GLY A 278 27.79 5.86 -16.18
C GLY A 278 27.31 6.42 -17.52
N LEU A 279 27.91 7.56 -17.93
CA LEU A 279 27.52 8.23 -19.18
C LEU A 279 27.82 7.34 -20.39
N GLY A 280 26.81 7.16 -21.24
CA GLY A 280 26.94 6.40 -22.50
C GLY A 280 26.74 4.91 -22.38
N GLN A 281 26.50 4.41 -21.18
CA GLN A 281 26.13 3.00 -20.92
C GLN A 281 24.65 2.76 -21.19
N TRP A 282 23.99 1.84 -20.44
CA TRP A 282 22.58 1.55 -20.63
C TRP A 282 21.71 2.76 -20.28
N LYS A 283 21.02 3.30 -21.26
CA LYS A 283 20.07 4.42 -21.11
C LYS A 283 18.71 3.86 -20.71
N TYR A 284 18.08 4.48 -19.73
CA TYR A 284 16.73 4.12 -19.29
C TYR A 284 15.71 4.23 -20.44
N GLU A 285 14.86 3.23 -20.58
CA GLU A 285 13.75 3.22 -21.51
C GLU A 285 12.39 3.36 -20.80
N HIS A 286 11.97 2.34 -20.05
CA HIS A 286 10.68 2.32 -19.36
C HIS A 286 10.63 1.22 -18.29
N PRO A 287 9.62 1.22 -17.37
CA PRO A 287 9.32 0.06 -16.56
C PRO A 287 8.68 -1.04 -17.42
N VAL A 288 8.93 -2.32 -17.11
CA VAL A 288 8.51 -3.44 -17.99
C VAL A 288 7.62 -4.47 -17.29
N PHE A 289 7.94 -4.82 -16.07
CA PHE A 289 7.20 -5.77 -15.25
C PHE A 289 7.53 -5.55 -13.77
N ALA A 290 6.93 -6.34 -12.89
CA ALA A 290 7.28 -6.32 -11.48
C ALA A 290 7.64 -7.73 -10.98
N VAL A 291 8.43 -7.77 -9.89
CA VAL A 291 8.86 -8.98 -9.19
C VAL A 291 8.59 -8.82 -7.70
N TYR A 292 8.56 -9.90 -6.94
CA TYR A 292 8.59 -9.79 -5.49
C TYR A 292 10.02 -9.44 -5.02
N SER A 293 10.17 -8.51 -4.10
CA SER A 293 11.47 -8.15 -3.51
C SER A 293 11.91 -9.12 -2.40
N LYS A 294 11.00 -9.95 -1.93
CA LYS A 294 11.24 -11.04 -0.96
C LYS A 294 10.60 -12.31 -1.48
N GLN A 295 11.11 -13.46 -1.04
CA GLN A 295 10.52 -14.73 -1.41
C GLN A 295 9.10 -14.86 -0.84
N GLU A 296 8.15 -15.10 -1.74
CA GLU A 296 6.76 -15.39 -1.46
C GLU A 296 6.47 -16.87 -1.69
N PRO A 297 5.37 -17.42 -1.16
CA PRO A 297 5.01 -18.83 -1.42
C PRO A 297 4.98 -19.15 -2.92
N GLN A 298 5.55 -20.30 -3.29
CA GLN A 298 5.64 -20.80 -4.67
C GLN A 298 6.52 -19.97 -5.62
N THR A 299 7.23 -18.97 -5.12
CA THR A 299 8.18 -18.20 -5.92
C THR A 299 9.60 -18.76 -5.84
N VAL A 300 10.36 -18.52 -6.90
CA VAL A 300 11.77 -18.87 -7.03
C VAL A 300 12.59 -17.61 -7.36
N PRO A 301 13.88 -17.57 -7.03
CA PRO A 301 14.73 -16.45 -7.40
C PRO A 301 14.84 -16.31 -8.92
N LEU A 302 14.84 -15.08 -9.42
CA LEU A 302 15.26 -14.70 -10.77
C LEU A 302 16.68 -14.17 -10.68
N TYR A 303 17.63 -14.94 -11.18
CA TYR A 303 19.05 -14.60 -11.16
C TYR A 303 19.43 -13.75 -12.35
N ARG A 304 20.34 -12.79 -12.15
CA ARG A 304 21.01 -12.04 -13.20
C ARG A 304 22.46 -12.49 -13.31
N TYR A 305 22.86 -12.84 -14.52
CA TYR A 305 24.24 -13.19 -14.89
C TYR A 305 24.78 -12.21 -15.93
N TRP A 306 26.11 -12.01 -15.93
CA TRP A 306 26.83 -11.17 -16.87
C TRP A 306 28.05 -11.90 -17.43
N ASN A 307 28.27 -11.84 -18.76
CA ASN A 307 29.42 -12.46 -19.42
C ASN A 307 30.43 -11.46 -20.03
N GLY A 308 30.25 -10.15 -19.77
CA GLY A 308 31.06 -9.09 -20.34
C GLY A 308 30.41 -8.39 -21.56
N GLN A 309 29.34 -8.98 -22.13
CA GLN A 309 28.63 -8.44 -23.28
C GLN A 309 27.12 -8.45 -23.14
N ASP A 310 26.56 -9.43 -22.48
CA ASP A 310 25.12 -9.70 -22.39
C ASP A 310 24.70 -9.99 -20.96
N HIS A 311 23.50 -9.53 -20.57
CA HIS A 311 22.83 -9.90 -19.33
C HIS A 311 21.82 -11.01 -19.54
N PHE A 312 21.97 -12.09 -18.76
CA PHE A 312 21.12 -13.26 -18.82
C PHE A 312 20.29 -13.41 -17.54
N TYR A 313 18.97 -13.50 -17.68
CA TYR A 313 18.02 -13.63 -16.56
C TYR A 313 17.37 -15.01 -16.60
N THR A 314 17.52 -15.77 -15.53
CA THR A 314 17.00 -17.15 -15.43
C THR A 314 16.64 -17.50 -14.00
N THR A 315 15.73 -18.47 -13.84
CA THR A 315 15.45 -19.10 -12.54
C THR A 315 16.42 -20.22 -12.18
N ASP A 316 17.31 -20.61 -13.09
CA ASP A 316 18.30 -21.65 -12.87
C ASP A 316 19.51 -21.09 -12.13
N TYR A 317 19.83 -21.69 -10.99
CA TYR A 317 21.00 -21.33 -10.18
C TYR A 317 22.22 -22.15 -10.58
N CYS A 318 23.27 -21.50 -11.01
CA CYS A 318 24.59 -22.09 -11.30
C CYS A 318 25.67 -21.41 -10.47
N PRO A 319 26.07 -21.95 -9.32
CA PRO A 319 27.00 -21.29 -8.39
C PRO A 319 28.40 -21.05 -8.98
N GLY A 320 28.82 -21.86 -9.94
CA GLY A 320 30.08 -21.71 -10.70
C GLY A 320 29.96 -20.82 -11.95
N GLY A 321 28.77 -20.22 -12.16
CA GLY A 321 28.44 -19.59 -13.43
C GLY A 321 28.00 -20.59 -14.50
N ILE A 322 27.52 -20.08 -15.65
CA ILE A 322 27.15 -20.86 -16.83
C ILE A 322 28.17 -20.51 -17.91
N HIS A 323 29.14 -21.39 -18.19
CA HIS A 323 30.26 -21.06 -19.07
C HIS A 323 30.98 -19.75 -18.62
N ASP A 324 30.98 -18.72 -19.44
CA ASP A 324 31.58 -17.41 -19.13
C ASP A 324 30.67 -16.46 -18.34
N TRP A 325 29.45 -16.88 -18.00
CA TRP A 325 28.48 -16.08 -17.27
C TRP A 325 28.76 -16.07 -15.78
N LYS A 326 28.90 -14.89 -15.19
CA LYS A 326 29.09 -14.69 -13.75
C LYS A 326 27.78 -14.27 -13.11
N LEU A 327 27.42 -14.88 -12.01
CA LEU A 327 26.28 -14.46 -11.21
C LEU A 327 26.56 -13.07 -10.63
N GLU A 328 25.63 -12.12 -10.85
CA GLU A 328 25.67 -10.78 -10.26
C GLU A 328 24.77 -10.67 -9.03
N CYS A 329 23.50 -11.03 -9.16
CA CYS A 329 22.52 -10.90 -8.08
C CYS A 329 21.27 -11.74 -8.29
N ILE A 330 20.41 -11.74 -7.28
CA ILE A 330 18.98 -12.07 -7.41
C ILE A 330 18.26 -10.75 -7.74
N LEU A 331 17.63 -10.67 -8.91
CA LEU A 331 16.85 -9.50 -9.32
C LEU A 331 15.55 -9.39 -8.48
N GLY A 332 14.97 -10.51 -8.14
CA GLY A 332 13.73 -10.62 -7.36
C GLY A 332 13.24 -12.06 -7.37
N TYR A 333 11.98 -12.25 -6.97
CA TYR A 333 11.36 -13.57 -6.93
C TYR A 333 10.14 -13.61 -7.87
N VAL A 334 10.00 -14.71 -8.60
CA VAL A 334 9.04 -14.91 -9.69
C VAL A 334 8.42 -16.29 -9.60
N TYR A 335 7.39 -16.57 -10.39
CA TYR A 335 6.86 -17.93 -10.50
C TYR A 335 7.54 -18.70 -11.65
N GLN A 336 7.89 -19.95 -11.41
CA GLN A 336 8.47 -20.81 -12.43
C GLN A 336 7.41 -21.34 -13.41
N ASN A 337 6.19 -21.54 -12.93
CA ASN A 337 5.04 -22.04 -13.68
C ASN A 337 3.91 -20.99 -13.74
N PRO A 338 2.93 -21.15 -14.63
CA PRO A 338 1.74 -20.28 -14.67
C PRO A 338 1.11 -20.16 -13.28
N HIS A 339 0.80 -18.93 -12.88
CA HIS A 339 0.19 -18.60 -11.60
C HIS A 339 -0.83 -17.48 -11.78
N ASP A 340 -1.92 -17.52 -10.99
CA ASP A 340 -2.96 -16.49 -11.01
C ASP A 340 -2.38 -15.10 -10.72
N GLY A 341 -2.67 -14.14 -11.58
CA GLY A 341 -2.16 -12.77 -11.48
C GLY A 341 -0.73 -12.57 -11.97
N ALA A 342 -0.06 -13.61 -12.48
CA ALA A 342 1.24 -13.53 -13.13
C ALA A 342 1.11 -13.66 -14.66
N ILE A 343 2.03 -13.04 -15.37
CA ILE A 343 2.10 -13.06 -16.84
C ILE A 343 3.42 -13.65 -17.29
N PRO A 344 3.48 -14.30 -18.46
CA PRO A 344 4.71 -14.89 -18.97
C PRO A 344 5.74 -13.81 -19.30
N LEU A 345 7.01 -14.07 -18.95
CA LEU A 345 8.18 -13.33 -19.39
C LEU A 345 8.83 -14.10 -20.54
N TYR A 346 8.68 -13.59 -21.74
CA TYR A 346 9.24 -14.17 -22.95
C TYR A 346 10.70 -13.77 -23.10
N ARG A 347 11.55 -14.76 -23.39
CA ARG A 347 12.97 -14.54 -23.71
C ARG A 347 13.18 -14.66 -25.22
N ALA A 348 13.99 -13.78 -25.74
CA ALA A 348 14.41 -13.77 -27.14
C ALA A 348 15.93 -13.59 -27.25
N TRP A 349 16.54 -14.11 -28.31
CA TRP A 349 17.97 -14.11 -28.60
C TRP A 349 18.27 -13.43 -29.93
N HIS A 350 19.32 -12.60 -29.94
CA HIS A 350 19.84 -11.93 -31.13
C HIS A 350 21.18 -12.55 -31.53
N ASN A 351 21.21 -13.28 -32.65
CA ASN A 351 22.35 -14.10 -33.10
C ASN A 351 23.52 -13.31 -33.68
N LYS A 352 23.39 -11.99 -33.94
CA LYS A 352 24.47 -11.14 -34.43
C LYS A 352 25.18 -10.36 -33.33
N THR A 353 24.40 -9.87 -32.35
CA THR A 353 24.92 -9.11 -31.21
C THR A 353 25.15 -10.00 -29.99
N TYR A 354 24.70 -11.24 -30.04
CA TYR A 354 24.87 -12.27 -28.98
C TYR A 354 24.33 -11.80 -27.62
N ASN A 355 23.08 -11.29 -27.63
CA ASN A 355 22.44 -10.82 -26.41
C ASN A 355 20.97 -11.24 -26.32
N HIS A 356 20.42 -11.15 -25.08
CA HIS A 356 19.05 -11.50 -24.77
C HIS A 356 18.15 -10.27 -24.63
N PHE A 357 16.87 -10.48 -24.95
CA PHE A 357 15.80 -9.53 -24.72
C PHE A 357 14.62 -10.21 -24.01
N TYR A 358 14.00 -9.49 -23.08
CA TYR A 358 12.88 -9.99 -22.31
C TYR A 358 11.67 -9.09 -22.46
N SER A 359 10.48 -9.68 -22.68
CA SER A 359 9.23 -8.95 -22.85
C SER A 359 8.06 -9.70 -22.23
N THR A 360 7.07 -8.98 -21.73
CA THR A 360 5.78 -9.56 -21.28
C THR A 360 4.76 -9.71 -22.41
N THR A 361 5.08 -9.21 -23.60
CA THR A 361 4.26 -9.36 -24.81
C THR A 361 4.93 -10.33 -25.75
N TYR A 362 4.21 -11.37 -26.17
CA TYR A 362 4.72 -12.34 -27.13
C TYR A 362 4.93 -11.72 -28.52
N SER A 363 6.09 -11.99 -29.11
CA SER A 363 6.35 -11.79 -30.52
C SER A 363 7.30 -12.88 -31.03
N PRO A 364 7.13 -13.42 -32.24
CA PRO A 364 8.09 -14.34 -32.84
C PRO A 364 9.45 -13.66 -33.10
N THR A 365 9.44 -12.34 -33.32
CA THR A 365 10.63 -11.49 -33.49
C THR A 365 10.38 -10.13 -32.82
N TYR A 366 11.32 -9.68 -32.00
CA TYR A 366 11.28 -8.35 -31.37
C TYR A 366 12.23 -7.40 -32.12
N GLY A 367 11.87 -6.13 -32.22
CA GLY A 367 12.62 -5.13 -32.96
C GLY A 367 12.56 -5.27 -34.47
N GLY A 368 11.66 -6.13 -35.00
CA GLY A 368 11.47 -6.35 -36.43
C GLY A 368 12.21 -7.57 -36.98
N GLU A 369 12.14 -7.74 -38.31
CA GLU A 369 12.71 -8.90 -38.99
C GLU A 369 14.25 -8.90 -38.87
N GLY A 370 14.83 -10.04 -38.42
CA GLY A 370 16.25 -10.24 -38.21
C GLY A 370 16.81 -9.74 -36.89
N GLN A 371 15.96 -9.28 -35.99
CA GLN A 371 16.31 -8.87 -34.62
C GLN A 371 16.20 -10.05 -33.64
N TRP A 372 15.82 -9.81 -32.39
CA TRP A 372 15.71 -10.88 -31.38
C TRP A 372 14.61 -11.89 -31.73
N LYS A 373 14.99 -13.15 -31.84
CA LYS A 373 14.06 -14.26 -32.09
C LYS A 373 13.62 -14.87 -30.78
N TYR A 374 12.30 -15.15 -30.65
CA TYR A 374 11.74 -15.83 -29.50
C TYR A 374 12.44 -17.19 -29.26
N GLU A 375 12.77 -17.47 -28.02
CA GLU A 375 13.32 -18.76 -27.56
C GLU A 375 12.31 -19.53 -26.70
N CYS A 376 11.90 -18.92 -25.57
CA CYS A 376 11.05 -19.61 -24.59
C CYS A 376 10.34 -18.62 -23.66
N ILE A 377 9.44 -19.14 -22.83
CA ILE A 377 8.99 -18.45 -21.60
C ILE A 377 10.07 -18.72 -20.54
N SER A 378 10.69 -17.65 -20.04
CA SER A 378 11.73 -17.73 -19.01
C SER A 378 11.15 -18.03 -17.62
N CYS A 379 10.08 -17.35 -17.27
CA CYS A 379 9.35 -17.46 -16.01
C CYS A 379 8.02 -16.68 -16.10
N TYR A 380 7.33 -16.53 -14.95
CA TYR A 380 6.11 -15.73 -14.86
C TYR A 380 6.31 -14.61 -13.83
N VAL A 381 6.08 -13.39 -14.28
CA VAL A 381 6.31 -12.14 -13.52
C VAL A 381 4.98 -11.45 -13.20
N LEU A 382 5.01 -10.44 -12.34
CA LEU A 382 3.83 -9.62 -12.06
C LEU A 382 3.65 -8.55 -13.14
N PRO A 383 2.41 -8.30 -13.60
CA PRO A 383 2.14 -7.19 -14.49
C PRO A 383 2.39 -5.85 -13.79
N LEU A 384 2.69 -4.81 -14.59
CA LEU A 384 2.58 -3.44 -14.10
C LEU A 384 1.09 -3.10 -13.97
N ASP A 385 0.71 -2.44 -12.88
CA ASP A 385 -0.60 -1.84 -12.78
C ASP A 385 -0.69 -0.63 -13.72
N ASN A 386 -1.65 -0.68 -14.66
CA ASN A 386 -1.95 0.37 -15.63
C ASN A 386 -2.98 1.36 -15.08
#